data_56e2a6b57fb2bec0ca065b65ed97f3db
#
_entry.id   56e2a6b57fb2bec0ca065b65ed97f3db
#
_cell.length_a   1.000
_cell.length_b   1.000
_cell.length_c   1.000
_cell.angle_alpha   90.00
_cell.angle_beta   90.00
_cell.angle_gamma   90.00
#
_symmetry.space_group_name_H-M   'P 1'
#
loop_
_entity.id
_entity.type
_entity.pdbx_description
1 polymer ?
#
loop_
_entity_poly.entity_id
_entity_poly.type
_entity_poly.pdbx_seq_one_letter_code
_entity_poly.pdbx_strand_id
1 'polypeptide(L)'
;MLMVSTSVYSEASKEQPLSDEPMGDTAGVNIDKPNPDWKSNLQQPELMSFKPGQEIIWKLETNVGDMKFKLLPDIAPMHVTSTIYLTNLGFYDDVIFHRVISGFMAQGGDPLGIGQGGPGYLYDGEFSPEARHDRPGLLSMANRGPGTDGSQFFITFVPTPWLDDKHTIFGELISGKETIAKLERRGSRSGKTSERLLIVRASIEEAM
;
A
#
# COMPACT_ATOMS: atom_id res chain seq x y z
N MET A 1 63.71 11.59 -33.40
CA MET A 1 62.25 11.62 -33.67
C MET A 1 61.60 10.69 -32.68
N LEU A 2 61.24 11.23 -31.51
CA LEU A 2 60.67 10.47 -30.42
C LEU A 2 59.12 10.43 -30.59
N MET A 3 58.58 9.23 -30.67
CA MET A 3 57.11 9.03 -30.56
C MET A 3 56.77 8.82 -29.07
N VAL A 4 55.96 9.71 -28.56
CA VAL A 4 55.36 9.58 -27.22
C VAL A 4 54.02 8.88 -27.39
N SER A 5 53.89 7.67 -26.85
CA SER A 5 52.66 6.91 -26.77
C SER A 5 51.88 7.34 -25.51
N THR A 6 50.76 7.99 -25.69
CA THR A 6 49.81 8.30 -24.61
C THR A 6 48.89 7.13 -24.41
N SER A 7 49.07 6.43 -23.29
CA SER A 7 48.13 5.40 -22.80
C SER A 7 46.92 6.07 -22.14
N VAL A 8 45.75 5.84 -22.70
CA VAL A 8 44.46 6.27 -22.13
C VAL A 8 44.03 5.16 -21.17
N TYR A 9 44.13 5.42 -19.87
CA TYR A 9 43.52 4.57 -18.85
C TYR A 9 41.99 4.86 -18.81
N SER A 10 41.22 3.85 -19.17
CA SER A 10 39.79 3.81 -18.95
C SER A 10 39.52 3.54 -17.46
N GLU A 11 39.03 4.54 -16.74
CA GLU A 11 38.47 4.33 -15.40
C GLU A 11 37.15 3.55 -15.52
N ALA A 12 37.21 2.29 -15.12
CA ALA A 12 36.01 1.49 -14.89
C ALA A 12 35.27 2.06 -13.68
N SER A 13 34.08 2.61 -13.92
CA SER A 13 33.16 3.01 -12.87
C SER A 13 32.82 1.78 -12.02
N LYS A 14 33.22 1.80 -10.75
CA LYS A 14 32.80 0.81 -9.76
C LYS A 14 31.32 1.04 -9.49
N GLU A 15 30.48 0.17 -9.98
CA GLU A 15 29.11 0.04 -9.50
C GLU A 15 29.16 -0.29 -8.01
N GLN A 16 28.64 0.62 -7.20
CA GLN A 16 28.37 0.34 -5.79
C GLN A 16 27.19 -0.65 -5.74
N PRO A 17 27.28 -1.71 -4.92
CA PRO A 17 26.13 -2.57 -4.71
C PRO A 17 25.01 -1.76 -4.09
N LEU A 18 23.79 -1.89 -4.67
CA LEU A 18 22.56 -1.37 -4.11
C LEU A 18 22.41 -1.85 -2.67
N SER A 19 22.19 -0.94 -1.74
CA SER A 19 21.95 -1.25 -0.34
C SER A 19 20.63 -2.04 -0.24
N ASP A 20 20.67 -3.20 0.39
CA ASP A 20 19.50 -4.03 0.78
C ASP A 20 18.69 -3.38 1.93
N GLU A 21 18.76 -2.06 2.09
CA GLU A 21 17.98 -1.37 3.11
C GLU A 21 16.52 -1.22 2.66
N PRO A 22 15.55 -1.60 3.51
CA PRO A 22 14.15 -1.45 3.16
C PRO A 22 13.78 0.02 2.97
N MET A 23 13.00 0.32 1.93
CA MET A 23 12.49 1.66 1.68
C MET A 23 11.70 2.16 2.89
N GLY A 24 12.04 3.35 3.38
CA GLY A 24 11.43 3.93 4.57
C GLY A 24 12.17 3.53 5.84
N ASP A 25 12.87 4.50 6.41
CA ASP A 25 13.59 4.31 7.66
C ASP A 25 12.58 4.09 8.80
N THR A 26 12.50 2.84 9.27
CA THR A 26 11.83 2.49 10.53
C THR A 26 12.82 2.42 11.69
N ALA A 27 14.11 2.74 11.44
CA ALA A 27 15.14 2.79 12.45
C ALA A 27 14.84 3.93 13.45
N GLY A 28 14.66 3.57 14.70
CA GLY A 28 14.32 4.50 15.77
C GLY A 28 12.85 4.51 16.20
N VAL A 29 11.95 3.84 15.47
CA VAL A 29 10.59 3.63 15.95
C VAL A 29 10.59 2.52 16.99
N ASN A 30 10.58 2.91 18.26
CA ASN A 30 10.49 1.95 19.35
C ASN A 30 9.06 1.42 19.48
N ILE A 31 8.80 0.27 18.84
CA ILE A 31 7.49 -0.38 18.89
C ILE A 31 7.52 -1.49 19.92
N ASP A 32 6.69 -1.34 20.94
CA ASP A 32 6.42 -2.40 21.91
C ASP A 32 5.48 -3.46 21.30
N LYS A 33 6.00 -4.27 20.36
CA LYS A 33 5.23 -5.35 19.71
C LYS A 33 4.67 -6.40 20.70
N PRO A 34 5.25 -6.67 21.88
CA PRO A 34 4.60 -7.46 22.91
C PRO A 34 3.28 -6.88 23.42
N ASN A 35 3.07 -5.55 23.30
CA ASN A 35 1.78 -4.94 23.60
C ASN A 35 0.75 -5.33 22.50
N PRO A 36 -0.38 -5.98 22.82
CA PRO A 36 -1.39 -6.39 21.84
C PRO A 36 -2.00 -5.21 21.06
N ASP A 37 -1.96 -4.01 21.64
CA ASP A 37 -2.54 -2.79 21.05
C ASP A 37 -1.53 -1.98 20.23
N TRP A 38 -0.32 -2.50 19.97
CA TRP A 38 0.75 -1.75 19.30
C TRP A 38 0.32 -1.18 17.94
N LYS A 39 -0.51 -1.93 17.18
CA LYS A 39 -1.00 -1.47 15.88
C LYS A 39 -1.88 -0.23 15.97
N SER A 40 -2.51 0.03 17.11
CA SER A 40 -3.44 1.16 17.30
C SER A 40 -2.80 2.37 17.99
N ASN A 41 -1.49 2.32 18.27
CA ASN A 41 -0.77 3.35 19.03
C ASN A 41 0.48 3.86 18.29
N LEU A 42 0.50 3.79 16.95
CA LEU A 42 1.61 4.29 16.15
C LEU A 42 1.52 5.80 15.98
N GLN A 43 2.66 6.42 15.71
CA GLN A 43 2.75 7.81 15.30
C GLN A 43 2.78 7.93 13.79
N GLN A 44 2.23 9.04 13.27
CA GLN A 44 2.27 9.32 11.85
C GLN A 44 3.73 9.45 11.39
N PRO A 45 4.15 8.76 10.32
CA PRO A 45 5.49 8.90 9.76
C PRO A 45 5.69 10.28 9.13
N GLU A 46 6.93 10.72 9.05
CA GLU A 46 7.30 11.86 8.22
C GLU A 46 7.10 11.51 6.74
N LEU A 47 6.71 12.52 5.94
CA LEU A 47 6.50 12.35 4.52
C LEU A 47 7.80 11.93 3.82
N MET A 48 7.78 10.80 3.14
CA MET A 48 8.92 10.31 2.35
C MET A 48 9.11 11.13 1.06
N SER A 49 10.34 11.23 0.62
CA SER A 49 10.66 11.76 -0.70
C SER A 49 10.69 10.64 -1.74
N PHE A 50 9.95 10.80 -2.82
CA PHE A 50 9.91 9.86 -3.93
C PHE A 50 10.62 10.43 -5.16
N LYS A 51 11.32 9.57 -5.90
CA LYS A 51 11.92 9.96 -7.18
C LYS A 51 10.84 9.96 -8.26
N PRO A 52 10.84 10.92 -9.20
CA PRO A 52 9.92 10.89 -10.33
C PRO A 52 10.00 9.55 -11.08
N GLY A 53 8.84 8.92 -11.30
CA GLY A 53 8.74 7.64 -11.99
C GLY A 53 9.23 6.41 -11.20
N GLN A 54 9.50 6.54 -9.91
CA GLN A 54 9.83 5.41 -9.04
C GLN A 54 8.66 4.44 -8.98
N GLU A 55 8.91 3.19 -9.34
CA GLU A 55 7.91 2.14 -9.24
C GLU A 55 7.99 1.45 -7.89
N ILE A 56 6.92 1.59 -7.12
CA ILE A 56 6.77 0.98 -5.80
C ILE A 56 5.60 0.01 -5.87
N ILE A 57 5.87 -1.24 -5.53
CA ILE A 57 4.87 -2.31 -5.61
C ILE A 57 4.54 -2.77 -4.19
N TRP A 58 3.27 -2.70 -3.84
CA TRP A 58 2.74 -3.29 -2.63
C TRP A 58 2.21 -4.69 -2.94
N LYS A 59 2.85 -5.71 -2.38
CA LYS A 59 2.43 -7.10 -2.49
C LYS A 59 1.62 -7.50 -1.26
N LEU A 60 0.43 -8.06 -1.49
CA LEU A 60 -0.41 -8.70 -0.48
C LEU A 60 -0.48 -10.19 -0.75
N GLU A 61 0.07 -10.98 0.14
CA GLU A 61 -0.11 -12.44 0.18
C GLU A 61 -1.35 -12.74 1.01
N THR A 62 -2.34 -13.38 0.43
CA THR A 62 -3.59 -13.69 1.12
C THR A 62 -3.85 -15.20 1.16
N ASN A 63 -4.73 -15.63 2.06
CA ASN A 63 -5.14 -17.02 2.14
C ASN A 63 -5.95 -17.50 0.91
N VAL A 64 -6.25 -16.62 -0.05
CA VAL A 64 -6.98 -16.95 -1.29
C VAL A 64 -6.17 -16.66 -2.56
N GLY A 65 -4.94 -16.16 -2.41
CA GLY A 65 -3.99 -15.85 -3.50
C GLY A 65 -3.29 -14.52 -3.28
N ASP A 66 -2.34 -14.21 -4.15
CA ASP A 66 -1.55 -12.98 -4.06
C ASP A 66 -2.13 -11.89 -4.95
N MET A 67 -1.85 -10.64 -4.56
CA MET A 67 -2.14 -9.43 -5.33
C MET A 67 -0.93 -8.50 -5.29
N LYS A 68 -0.67 -7.80 -6.40
CA LYS A 68 0.34 -6.75 -6.47
C LYS A 68 -0.30 -5.46 -6.96
N PHE A 69 0.01 -4.39 -6.27
CA PHE A 69 -0.47 -3.04 -6.57
C PHE A 69 0.72 -2.13 -6.84
N LYS A 70 0.69 -1.39 -7.94
CA LYS A 70 1.57 -0.25 -8.15
C LYS A 70 1.05 0.90 -7.30
N LEU A 71 1.86 1.41 -6.40
CA LEU A 71 1.55 2.60 -5.60
C LEU A 71 1.78 3.87 -6.42
N LEU A 72 1.07 4.93 -6.09
CA LEU A 72 1.02 6.18 -6.86
C LEU A 72 1.53 7.38 -6.02
N PRO A 73 2.85 7.45 -5.75
CA PRO A 73 3.41 8.51 -4.89
C PRO A 73 3.29 9.92 -5.49
N ASP A 74 3.23 10.06 -6.81
CA ASP A 74 3.02 11.34 -7.48
C ASP A 74 1.59 11.90 -7.27
N ILE A 75 0.64 11.03 -6.91
CA ILE A 75 -0.78 11.38 -6.68
C ILE A 75 -1.07 11.50 -5.18
N ALA A 76 -0.61 10.55 -4.39
CA ALA A 76 -0.95 10.42 -2.98
C ALA A 76 0.29 10.09 -2.12
N PRO A 77 1.25 11.04 -2.03
CA PRO A 77 2.54 10.78 -1.38
C PRO A 77 2.40 10.42 0.11
N MET A 78 1.47 11.01 0.86
CA MET A 78 1.28 10.66 2.27
C MET A 78 0.66 9.27 2.43
N HIS A 79 -0.30 8.90 1.58
CA HIS A 79 -0.91 7.56 1.59
C HIS A 79 0.12 6.48 1.26
N VAL A 80 0.99 6.73 0.27
CA VAL A 80 2.08 5.82 -0.08
C VAL A 80 3.09 5.72 1.05
N THR A 81 3.50 6.84 1.63
CA THR A 81 4.39 6.88 2.81
C THR A 81 3.83 6.05 3.97
N SER A 82 2.56 6.29 4.34
CA SER A 82 1.89 5.56 5.42
C SER A 82 1.81 4.05 5.12
N THR A 83 1.49 3.68 3.87
CA THR A 83 1.41 2.27 3.46
C THR A 83 2.76 1.58 3.56
N ILE A 84 3.84 2.20 3.10
CA ILE A 84 5.21 1.66 3.20
C ILE A 84 5.60 1.51 4.68
N TYR A 85 5.44 2.56 5.47
CA TYR A 85 5.73 2.57 6.89
C TYR A 85 5.01 1.44 7.64
N LEU A 86 3.70 1.34 7.49
CA LEU A 86 2.89 0.31 8.13
C LEU A 86 3.26 -1.10 7.66
N THR A 87 3.57 -1.26 6.37
CA THR A 87 4.00 -2.55 5.80
C THR A 87 5.33 -3.00 6.41
N ASN A 88 6.32 -2.11 6.48
CA ASN A 88 7.63 -2.41 7.04
C ASN A 88 7.57 -2.79 8.52
N LEU A 89 6.59 -2.28 9.25
CA LEU A 89 6.32 -2.68 10.63
C LEU A 89 5.61 -4.03 10.75
N GLY A 90 5.11 -4.62 9.66
CA GLY A 90 4.25 -5.81 9.68
C GLY A 90 2.83 -5.51 10.18
N PHE A 91 2.38 -4.26 10.04
CA PHE A 91 1.05 -3.83 10.51
C PHE A 91 -0.08 -4.59 9.82
N TYR A 92 0.05 -4.85 8.52
CA TYR A 92 -0.99 -5.50 7.72
C TYR A 92 -0.99 -7.03 7.83
N ASP A 93 0.05 -7.63 8.44
CA ASP A 93 0.13 -9.07 8.63
C ASP A 93 -0.98 -9.52 9.59
N ASP A 94 -1.65 -10.63 9.24
CA ASP A 94 -2.79 -11.20 9.95
C ASP A 94 -4.05 -10.32 10.02
N VAL A 95 -4.11 -9.24 9.22
CA VAL A 95 -5.30 -8.38 9.11
C VAL A 95 -6.29 -8.95 8.09
N ILE A 96 -7.59 -8.86 8.41
CA ILE A 96 -8.65 -9.41 7.56
C ILE A 96 -9.27 -8.38 6.63
N PHE A 97 -9.83 -8.86 5.53
CA PHE A 97 -10.86 -8.13 4.80
C PHE A 97 -12.18 -8.30 5.53
N HIS A 98 -12.49 -7.35 6.40
CA HIS A 98 -13.64 -7.43 7.31
C HIS A 98 -14.97 -7.12 6.65
N ARG A 99 -14.94 -6.50 5.45
CA ARG A 99 -16.15 -6.12 4.69
C ARG A 99 -15.90 -6.32 3.21
N VAL A 100 -16.65 -7.24 2.58
CA VAL A 100 -16.57 -7.49 1.14
C VAL A 100 -17.96 -7.46 0.55
N ILE A 101 -18.24 -6.46 -0.31
CA ILE A 101 -19.54 -6.30 -0.97
C ILE A 101 -19.37 -6.65 -2.45
N SER A 102 -20.02 -7.74 -2.87
CA SER A 102 -20.03 -8.16 -4.27
C SER A 102 -20.62 -7.06 -5.15
N GLY A 103 -19.97 -6.80 -6.30
CA GLY A 103 -20.32 -5.71 -7.21
C GLY A 103 -19.93 -4.32 -6.70
N PHE A 104 -19.05 -4.23 -5.66
CA PHE A 104 -18.58 -2.96 -5.13
C PHE A 104 -17.10 -3.00 -4.76
N MET A 105 -16.72 -3.55 -3.60
CA MET A 105 -15.33 -3.50 -3.10
C MET A 105 -15.03 -4.55 -2.02
N ALA A 106 -13.73 -4.79 -1.77
CA ALA A 106 -13.22 -5.46 -0.58
C ALA A 106 -12.49 -4.46 0.31
N GLN A 107 -12.88 -4.35 1.59
CA GLN A 107 -12.29 -3.43 2.58
C GLN A 107 -11.50 -4.21 3.64
N GLY A 108 -10.26 -3.78 3.87
CA GLY A 108 -9.33 -4.32 4.86
C GLY A 108 -8.54 -3.23 5.55
N GLY A 109 -7.40 -3.60 6.18
CA GLY A 109 -6.48 -2.65 6.81
C GLY A 109 -6.90 -2.17 8.22
N ASP A 110 -7.95 -2.76 8.79
CA ASP A 110 -8.34 -2.54 10.18
C ASP A 110 -7.67 -3.57 11.09
N PRO A 111 -6.76 -3.18 12.00
CA PRO A 111 -6.09 -4.12 12.90
C PRO A 111 -7.05 -4.83 13.87
N LEU A 112 -8.21 -4.24 14.15
CA LEU A 112 -9.25 -4.84 14.99
C LEU A 112 -10.21 -5.74 14.20
N GLY A 113 -10.28 -5.57 12.86
CA GLY A 113 -11.14 -6.34 11.98
C GLY A 113 -12.65 -6.08 12.14
N ILE A 114 -13.05 -4.94 12.70
CA ILE A 114 -14.44 -4.55 12.97
C ILE A 114 -14.89 -3.27 12.24
N GLY A 115 -14.01 -2.68 11.42
CA GLY A 115 -14.25 -1.44 10.66
C GLY A 115 -14.04 -0.16 11.46
N GLN A 116 -13.49 -0.22 12.68
CA GLN A 116 -13.32 0.93 13.57
C GLN A 116 -11.87 1.18 13.99
N GLY A 117 -10.98 0.21 13.77
CA GLY A 117 -9.56 0.31 14.10
C GLY A 117 -8.77 1.13 13.08
N GLY A 118 -7.55 1.50 13.48
CA GLY A 118 -6.61 2.25 12.67
C GLY A 118 -5.22 2.24 13.30
N PRO A 119 -4.26 2.99 12.75
CA PRO A 119 -2.86 2.93 13.16
C PRO A 119 -2.54 3.79 14.40
N GLY A 120 -3.50 4.57 14.92
CA GLY A 120 -3.28 5.52 16.02
C GLY A 120 -3.14 6.98 15.54
N TYR A 121 -3.08 7.22 14.24
CA TYR A 121 -3.04 8.54 13.63
C TYR A 121 -4.00 8.64 12.45
N LEU A 122 -4.33 9.87 12.07
CA LEU A 122 -5.19 10.20 10.94
C LEU A 122 -4.56 11.34 10.14
N TYR A 123 -4.87 11.40 8.85
CA TYR A 123 -4.38 12.43 7.95
C TYR A 123 -5.43 12.80 6.88
N ASP A 124 -5.14 13.86 6.13
CA ASP A 124 -6.03 14.39 5.11
C ASP A 124 -6.01 13.55 3.82
N GLY A 125 -7.12 13.58 3.07
CA GLY A 125 -7.20 12.99 1.75
C GLY A 125 -6.34 13.73 0.72
N GLU A 126 -5.82 12.98 -0.26
CA GLU A 126 -5.04 13.48 -1.38
C GLU A 126 -5.79 13.19 -2.69
N PHE A 127 -6.41 14.22 -3.27
CA PHE A 127 -7.26 14.07 -4.44
C PHE A 127 -6.60 14.65 -5.68
N SER A 128 -6.71 13.93 -6.81
CA SER A 128 -6.20 14.35 -8.11
C SER A 128 -7.25 14.15 -9.20
N PRO A 129 -7.38 15.07 -10.16
CA PRO A 129 -8.23 14.86 -11.33
C PRO A 129 -7.75 13.70 -12.22
N GLU A 130 -6.50 13.29 -12.07
CA GLU A 130 -5.89 12.18 -12.83
C GLU A 130 -6.24 10.80 -12.26
N ALA A 131 -6.69 10.75 -10.99
CA ALA A 131 -7.09 9.52 -10.31
C ALA A 131 -8.60 9.49 -10.10
N ARG A 132 -9.29 8.66 -10.87
CA ARG A 132 -10.75 8.50 -10.83
C ARG A 132 -11.13 7.04 -10.60
N HIS A 133 -12.22 6.83 -9.86
CA HIS A 133 -12.75 5.49 -9.59
C HIS A 133 -13.50 4.93 -10.80
N ASP A 134 -12.82 4.86 -11.94
CA ASP A 134 -13.38 4.54 -13.26
C ASP A 134 -13.23 3.07 -13.67
N ARG A 135 -12.56 2.26 -12.87
CA ARG A 135 -12.26 0.85 -13.18
C ARG A 135 -12.16 -0.03 -11.93
N PRO A 136 -12.23 -1.37 -12.09
CA PRO A 136 -11.91 -2.31 -11.03
C PRO A 136 -10.39 -2.34 -10.74
N GLY A 137 -10.04 -2.80 -9.53
CA GLY A 137 -8.65 -2.99 -9.12
C GLY A 137 -7.96 -1.73 -8.61
N LEU A 138 -8.69 -0.66 -8.37
CA LEU A 138 -8.15 0.53 -7.72
C LEU A 138 -8.04 0.29 -6.21
N LEU A 139 -6.90 0.73 -5.66
CA LEU A 139 -6.62 0.74 -4.24
C LEU A 139 -6.92 2.14 -3.72
N SER A 140 -7.90 2.25 -2.82
CA SER A 140 -8.40 3.54 -2.34
C SER A 140 -8.56 3.53 -0.81
N MET A 141 -8.39 4.69 -0.18
CA MET A 141 -8.43 4.83 1.27
C MET A 141 -9.87 4.93 1.79
N ALA A 142 -10.19 4.11 2.78
CA ALA A 142 -11.46 4.19 3.50
C ALA A 142 -11.35 5.25 4.60
N ASN A 143 -12.40 6.08 4.71
CA ASN A 143 -12.48 7.13 5.71
C ASN A 143 -13.91 7.33 6.23
N ARG A 144 -14.07 8.22 7.21
CA ARG A 144 -15.35 8.63 7.82
C ARG A 144 -15.64 10.13 7.57
N GLY A 145 -15.03 10.70 6.55
CA GLY A 145 -15.08 12.11 6.18
C GLY A 145 -13.69 12.73 6.11
N PRO A 146 -13.59 14.02 5.78
CA PRO A 146 -12.31 14.71 5.62
C PRO A 146 -11.42 14.59 6.86
N GLY A 147 -10.11 14.39 6.65
CA GLY A 147 -9.11 14.32 7.73
C GLY A 147 -9.18 13.03 8.57
N THR A 148 -9.79 11.96 8.04
CA THR A 148 -9.92 10.69 8.78
C THR A 148 -9.34 9.49 8.05
N ASP A 149 -8.46 9.72 7.09
CA ASP A 149 -7.70 8.67 6.42
C ASP A 149 -6.68 8.07 7.42
N GLY A 150 -6.46 6.77 7.34
CA GLY A 150 -5.58 6.06 8.28
C GLY A 150 -4.94 4.83 7.63
N SER A 151 -5.31 3.62 8.09
CA SER A 151 -4.79 2.36 7.53
C SER A 151 -5.81 1.55 6.77
N GLN A 152 -7.11 1.84 6.90
CA GLN A 152 -8.14 1.07 6.22
C GLN A 152 -8.22 1.46 4.75
N PHE A 153 -8.17 0.46 3.89
CA PHE A 153 -8.26 0.61 2.44
C PHE A 153 -9.33 -0.29 1.85
N PHE A 154 -9.72 0.00 0.60
CA PHE A 154 -10.55 -0.90 -0.17
C PHE A 154 -10.02 -1.08 -1.59
N ILE A 155 -10.39 -2.23 -2.18
CA ILE A 155 -10.07 -2.60 -3.56
C ILE A 155 -11.38 -2.62 -4.32
N THR A 156 -11.50 -1.85 -5.41
CA THR A 156 -12.72 -1.78 -6.22
C THR A 156 -12.91 -3.04 -7.07
N PHE A 157 -14.16 -3.52 -7.18
CA PHE A 157 -14.54 -4.61 -8.10
C PHE A 157 -15.16 -4.08 -9.40
N VAL A 158 -15.66 -2.85 -9.37
CA VAL A 158 -16.34 -2.16 -10.47
C VAL A 158 -15.97 -0.68 -10.44
N PRO A 159 -16.25 0.12 -11.50
CA PRO A 159 -16.20 1.57 -11.41
C PRO A 159 -17.11 2.11 -10.31
N THR A 160 -16.61 3.06 -9.51
CA THR A 160 -17.32 3.65 -8.37
C THR A 160 -17.19 5.18 -8.36
N PRO A 161 -17.63 5.89 -9.44
CA PRO A 161 -17.33 7.32 -9.62
C PRO A 161 -17.94 8.23 -8.54
N TRP A 162 -18.93 7.77 -7.78
CA TRP A 162 -19.49 8.51 -6.64
C TRP A 162 -18.52 8.65 -5.45
N LEU A 163 -17.37 7.95 -5.47
CA LEU A 163 -16.31 8.02 -4.48
C LEU A 163 -15.22 9.05 -4.84
N ASP A 164 -15.25 9.59 -6.06
CA ASP A 164 -14.31 10.61 -6.50
C ASP A 164 -14.33 11.82 -5.58
N ASP A 165 -13.16 12.39 -5.32
CA ASP A 165 -12.93 13.55 -4.46
C ASP A 165 -13.40 13.36 -2.98
N LYS A 166 -13.61 12.10 -2.57
CA LYS A 166 -13.99 11.70 -1.19
C LYS A 166 -13.07 10.63 -0.63
N HIS A 167 -12.53 9.79 -1.49
CA HIS A 167 -11.61 8.71 -1.13
C HIS A 167 -10.36 8.81 -1.99
N THR A 168 -9.20 8.74 -1.38
CA THR A 168 -7.91 8.87 -2.06
C THR A 168 -7.54 7.58 -2.76
N ILE A 169 -7.35 7.63 -4.08
CA ILE A 169 -6.75 6.54 -4.85
C ILE A 169 -5.23 6.66 -4.71
N PHE A 170 -4.59 5.63 -4.16
CA PHE A 170 -3.14 5.62 -3.93
C PHE A 170 -2.42 4.44 -4.56
N GLY A 171 -3.15 3.59 -5.31
CA GLY A 171 -2.56 2.46 -6.04
C GLY A 171 -3.54 1.81 -7.01
N GLU A 172 -2.98 0.96 -7.87
CA GLU A 172 -3.74 0.18 -8.84
C GLU A 172 -3.20 -1.24 -8.96
N LEU A 173 -4.08 -2.19 -9.21
CA LEU A 173 -3.74 -3.61 -9.37
C LEU A 173 -2.94 -3.84 -10.65
N ILE A 174 -1.77 -4.45 -10.51
CA ILE A 174 -0.93 -4.90 -11.65
C ILE A 174 -0.91 -6.43 -11.80
N SER A 175 -1.22 -7.18 -10.72
CA SER A 175 -1.29 -8.65 -10.72
C SER A 175 -2.26 -9.16 -9.68
N GLY A 176 -2.92 -10.31 -9.93
CA GLY A 176 -3.82 -10.96 -8.97
C GLY A 176 -5.31 -10.75 -9.26
N LYS A 177 -5.73 -10.53 -10.51
CA LYS A 177 -7.15 -10.41 -10.90
C LYS A 177 -8.00 -11.59 -10.42
N GLU A 178 -7.45 -12.80 -10.46
CA GLU A 178 -8.12 -14.03 -9.99
C GLU A 178 -8.34 -14.00 -8.47
N THR A 179 -7.40 -13.40 -7.72
CA THR A 179 -7.52 -13.22 -6.26
C THR A 179 -8.62 -12.22 -5.92
N ILE A 180 -8.69 -11.09 -6.64
CA ILE A 180 -9.80 -10.14 -6.51
C ILE A 180 -11.15 -10.84 -6.76
N ALA A 181 -11.26 -11.62 -7.82
CA ALA A 181 -12.49 -12.38 -8.12
C ALA A 181 -12.81 -13.43 -7.04
N LYS A 182 -11.79 -14.01 -6.39
CA LYS A 182 -12.00 -14.92 -5.25
C LYS A 182 -12.48 -14.18 -4.00
N LEU A 183 -11.96 -12.97 -3.72
CA LEU A 183 -12.45 -12.12 -2.64
C LEU A 183 -13.93 -11.76 -2.86
N GLU A 184 -14.26 -11.28 -4.06
CA GLU A 184 -15.63 -10.86 -4.41
C GLU A 184 -16.65 -12.00 -4.23
N ARG A 185 -16.34 -13.21 -4.72
CA ARG A 185 -17.23 -14.37 -4.58
C ARG A 185 -17.49 -14.79 -3.13
N ARG A 186 -16.63 -14.39 -2.20
CA ARG A 186 -16.73 -14.65 -0.77
C ARG A 186 -17.42 -13.53 0.02
N GLY A 187 -17.74 -12.45 -0.68
CA GLY A 187 -18.51 -11.32 -0.15
C GLY A 187 -20.00 -11.57 -0.18
N SER A 188 -20.74 -10.59 0.31
CA SER A 188 -22.19 -10.55 0.30
C SER A 188 -22.71 -9.12 0.15
N ARG A 189 -24.01 -8.94 -0.06
CA ARG A 189 -24.63 -7.61 -0.08
C ARG A 189 -24.48 -6.84 1.24
N SER A 190 -24.43 -7.56 2.38
CA SER A 190 -24.23 -6.95 3.70
C SER A 190 -22.78 -6.64 4.02
N GLY A 191 -21.84 -7.12 3.20
CA GLY A 191 -20.40 -7.03 3.44
C GLY A 191 -19.84 -8.16 4.30
N LYS A 192 -20.69 -9.03 4.86
CA LYS A 192 -20.21 -10.20 5.61
C LYS A 192 -19.56 -11.20 4.64
N THR A 193 -18.39 -11.71 5.01
CA THR A 193 -17.66 -12.71 4.24
C THR A 193 -18.12 -14.14 4.60
N SER A 194 -18.10 -15.04 3.64
CA SER A 194 -18.45 -16.47 3.85
C SER A 194 -17.40 -17.25 4.62
N GLU A 195 -16.17 -16.74 4.64
CA GLU A 195 -15.03 -17.29 5.37
C GLU A 195 -14.07 -16.16 5.78
N ARG A 196 -13.12 -16.45 6.65
CA ARG A 196 -12.10 -15.47 7.03
C ARG A 196 -11.16 -15.22 5.84
N LEU A 197 -11.15 -13.99 5.34
CA LEU A 197 -10.26 -13.52 4.28
C LEU A 197 -9.10 -12.76 4.93
N LEU A 198 -7.89 -13.30 4.82
CA LEU A 198 -6.74 -12.89 5.61
C LEU A 198 -5.62 -12.39 4.70
N ILE A 199 -5.03 -11.26 5.02
CA ILE A 199 -3.71 -10.85 4.55
C ILE A 199 -2.71 -11.63 5.41
N VAL A 200 -2.05 -12.61 4.83
CA VAL A 200 -1.04 -13.43 5.53
C VAL A 200 0.21 -12.60 5.75
N ARG A 201 0.59 -11.83 4.72
CA ARG A 201 1.76 -10.97 4.73
C ARG A 201 1.60 -9.83 3.74
N ALA A 202 2.10 -8.65 4.11
CA ALA A 202 2.30 -7.54 3.20
C ALA A 202 3.79 -7.23 3.04
N SER A 203 4.21 -6.82 1.84
CA SER A 203 5.60 -6.44 1.57
C SER A 203 5.67 -5.36 0.49
N ILE A 204 6.75 -4.56 0.54
CA ILE A 204 7.08 -3.58 -0.50
C ILE A 204 8.15 -4.19 -1.40
N GLU A 205 7.94 -4.11 -2.71
CA GLU A 205 8.91 -4.45 -3.74
C GLU A 205 9.22 -3.17 -4.53
N GLU A 206 10.50 -2.91 -4.80
CA GLU A 206 10.90 -1.89 -5.77
C GLU A 206 11.09 -2.56 -7.13
N ALA A 207 10.54 -1.97 -8.19
CA ALA A 207 10.90 -2.39 -9.54
C ALA A 207 12.29 -1.83 -9.87
N MET A 208 13.19 -2.71 -10.26
CA MET A 208 14.53 -2.36 -10.74
C MET A 208 14.47 -1.69 -12.11
#